data_0bcd96059e4773d5bb55bc3496efbe35
#
_entry.id   0bcd96059e4773d5bb55bc3496efbe35
#
_cell.length_a   1.000
_cell.length_b   1.000
_cell.length_c   1.000
_cell.angle_alpha   90.00
_cell.angle_beta   90.00
_cell.angle_gamma   90.00
#
_symmetry.space_group_name_H-M   'P 1'
#
loop_
_entity.id
_entity.type
_entity.pdbx_description
1 polymer ?
#
loop_
_entity_poly.entity_id
_entity_poly.type
_entity_poly.pdbx_seq_one_letter_code
_entity_poly.pdbx_strand_id
1 'polypeptide(L)'
;GVFEMASDLLPEWNESEWMGDLSRETGAPVTFTALESPIKSLLFKDQLGDMRAQNAKGGNIVARISMRGTGLILGRRATFHPFSQRPSWKAIADKPWSEQRQHLQDPSFRSRLLSEQGEPTGSDLQLIADLMETAFSMQYEMLPGFNYEPTAEQSIEQRALAAGVTAAEY
;
A
#
# COMPACT_ATOMS: atom_id res chain seq x y z
N GLY A 1 4.33 -27.25 -15.15
CA GLY A 1 3.80 -25.92 -14.81
C GLY A 1 4.47 -25.34 -13.59
N VAL A 2 4.16 -24.12 -13.26
CA VAL A 2 4.60 -23.40 -12.05
C VAL A 2 3.34 -22.88 -11.37
N PHE A 3 3.24 -23.05 -10.05
CA PHE A 3 2.25 -22.34 -9.26
C PHE A 3 2.79 -20.96 -8.88
N GLU A 4 1.98 -19.94 -9.08
CA GLU A 4 2.33 -18.57 -8.72
C GLU A 4 1.26 -17.97 -7.82
N MET A 5 1.70 -17.24 -6.78
CA MET A 5 0.79 -16.58 -5.85
C MET A 5 1.32 -15.25 -5.35
N ALA A 6 0.40 -14.40 -4.96
CA ALA A 6 0.69 -13.24 -4.14
C ALA A 6 0.54 -13.66 -2.67
N SER A 7 1.58 -13.46 -1.87
CA SER A 7 1.50 -13.63 -0.41
C SER A 7 0.69 -12.48 0.19
N ASP A 8 -0.11 -12.77 1.21
CA ASP A 8 -0.89 -11.76 1.93
C ASP A 8 -0.02 -10.81 2.77
N LEU A 9 1.28 -11.09 2.86
CA LEU A 9 2.28 -10.27 3.56
C LEU A 9 1.94 -10.04 5.05
N LEU A 10 1.15 -10.93 5.66
CA LEU A 10 0.78 -10.85 7.08
C LEU A 10 1.68 -11.77 7.91
N PRO A 11 2.24 -11.27 9.04
CA PRO A 11 3.18 -12.03 9.87
C PRO A 11 2.60 -13.31 10.49
N GLU A 12 1.29 -13.31 10.77
CA GLU A 12 0.58 -14.40 11.41
C GLU A 12 0.24 -15.55 10.45
N TRP A 13 0.41 -15.38 9.16
CA TRP A 13 0.09 -16.37 8.15
C TRP A 13 1.36 -16.93 7.53
N ASN A 14 1.84 -18.05 8.09
CA ASN A 14 2.98 -18.77 7.50
C ASN A 14 2.50 -19.60 6.30
N GLU A 15 2.50 -18.97 5.14
CA GLU A 15 2.09 -19.63 3.89
C GLU A 15 3.14 -20.60 3.36
N SER A 16 4.37 -20.59 3.86
CA SER A 16 5.49 -21.37 3.34
C SER A 16 5.28 -22.88 3.51
N GLU A 17 4.55 -23.29 4.56
CA GLU A 17 4.31 -24.70 4.85
C GLU A 17 3.49 -25.37 3.76
N TRP A 18 2.30 -24.82 3.43
CA TRP A 18 1.47 -25.38 2.37
C TRP A 18 2.08 -25.18 0.98
N MET A 19 2.87 -24.13 0.72
CA MET A 19 3.65 -23.98 -0.51
C MET A 19 4.67 -25.13 -0.65
N GLY A 20 5.32 -25.48 0.45
CA GLY A 20 6.26 -26.60 0.50
C GLY A 20 5.56 -27.94 0.24
N ASP A 21 4.41 -28.17 0.86
CA ASP A 21 3.61 -29.37 0.65
C ASP A 21 3.15 -29.47 -0.80
N LEU A 22 2.56 -28.42 -1.34
CA LEU A 22 2.12 -28.36 -2.74
C LEU A 22 3.26 -28.68 -3.70
N SER A 23 4.44 -28.13 -3.47
CA SER A 23 5.60 -28.39 -4.30
C SER A 23 6.07 -29.83 -4.21
N ARG A 24 6.12 -30.42 -3.01
CA ARG A 24 6.52 -31.83 -2.80
C ARG A 24 5.52 -32.79 -3.43
N GLU A 25 4.23 -32.56 -3.26
CA GLU A 25 3.18 -33.44 -3.78
C GLU A 25 3.07 -33.41 -5.29
N THR A 26 3.26 -32.24 -5.90
CA THR A 26 3.08 -32.07 -7.34
C THR A 26 4.37 -32.20 -8.15
N GLY A 27 5.53 -32.06 -7.49
CA GLY A 27 6.83 -31.93 -8.15
C GLY A 27 7.02 -30.59 -8.90
N ALA A 28 6.07 -29.67 -8.80
CA ALA A 28 6.12 -28.39 -9.49
C ALA A 28 6.72 -27.28 -8.60
N PRO A 29 7.44 -26.33 -9.20
CA PRO A 29 7.86 -25.14 -8.47
C PRO A 29 6.66 -24.30 -7.99
N VAL A 30 6.78 -23.69 -6.81
CA VAL A 30 5.86 -22.68 -6.29
C VAL A 30 6.60 -21.36 -6.20
N THR A 31 6.04 -20.31 -6.76
CA THR A 31 6.63 -18.97 -6.69
C THR A 31 5.72 -18.02 -5.94
N PHE A 32 6.33 -17.13 -5.14
CA PHE A 32 5.60 -16.07 -4.44
C PHE A 32 6.34 -14.74 -4.53
N THR A 33 5.61 -13.65 -4.35
CA THR A 33 6.20 -12.31 -4.34
C THR A 33 6.69 -11.97 -2.93
N ALA A 34 8.00 -11.81 -2.76
CA ALA A 34 8.61 -11.31 -1.55
C ALA A 34 8.82 -9.81 -1.68
N LEU A 35 8.18 -9.02 -0.83
CA LEU A 35 8.30 -7.56 -0.83
C LEU A 35 8.74 -7.08 0.56
N GLU A 36 9.50 -6.00 0.59
CA GLU A 36 9.66 -5.24 1.80
C GLU A 36 8.33 -4.54 2.10
N SER A 37 7.73 -4.90 3.23
CA SER A 37 6.44 -4.35 3.62
C SER A 37 6.64 -3.05 4.40
N PRO A 38 5.90 -1.97 4.09
CA PRO A 38 5.92 -0.76 4.89
C PRO A 38 5.38 -0.97 6.31
N ILE A 39 4.63 -2.06 6.52
CA ILE A 39 4.02 -2.42 7.79
C ILE A 39 5.02 -3.16 8.69
N LYS A 40 5.82 -4.04 8.11
CA LYS A 40 6.86 -4.80 8.79
C LYS A 40 8.08 -4.94 7.86
N SER A 41 9.01 -4.02 8.00
CA SER A 41 10.13 -3.84 7.07
C SER A 41 11.01 -5.09 6.88
N LEU A 42 11.10 -5.98 7.86
CA LEU A 42 11.93 -7.18 7.79
C LEU A 42 11.16 -8.48 7.56
N LEU A 43 9.85 -8.40 7.30
CA LEU A 43 9.01 -9.59 7.07
C LEU A 43 9.54 -10.48 5.93
N PHE A 44 10.08 -9.87 4.87
CA PHE A 44 10.66 -10.63 3.76
C PHE A 44 11.83 -11.54 4.19
N LYS A 45 12.57 -11.19 5.24
CA LYS A 45 13.66 -12.04 5.77
C LYS A 45 13.13 -13.28 6.44
N ASP A 46 12.04 -13.15 7.20
CA ASP A 46 11.35 -14.27 7.82
C ASP A 46 10.80 -15.19 6.74
N GLN A 47 10.09 -14.64 5.73
CA GLN A 47 9.58 -15.41 4.58
C GLN A 47 10.68 -16.14 3.82
N LEU A 48 11.84 -15.53 3.60
CA LEU A 48 12.99 -16.20 2.96
C LEU A 48 13.58 -17.29 3.86
N GLY A 49 13.57 -17.12 5.16
CA GLY A 49 13.96 -18.14 6.15
C GLY A 49 13.06 -19.37 6.06
N ASP A 50 11.76 -19.15 6.10
CA ASP A 50 10.74 -20.19 6.01
C ASP A 50 10.81 -20.93 4.67
N MET A 51 10.92 -20.20 3.56
CA MET A 51 11.15 -20.78 2.23
C MET A 51 12.35 -21.72 2.21
N ARG A 52 13.50 -21.29 2.76
CA ARG A 52 14.71 -22.13 2.81
C ARG A 52 14.49 -23.39 3.66
N ALA A 53 13.76 -23.26 4.77
CA ALA A 53 13.40 -24.39 5.61
C ALA A 53 12.53 -25.42 4.88
N GLN A 54 11.55 -24.96 4.09
CA GLN A 54 10.72 -25.86 3.28
C GLN A 54 11.50 -26.49 2.12
N ASN A 55 12.38 -25.75 1.48
CA ASN A 55 13.25 -26.28 0.42
C ASN A 55 14.23 -27.32 0.94
N ALA A 56 14.73 -27.17 2.17
CA ALA A 56 15.55 -28.18 2.82
C ALA A 56 14.79 -29.50 3.08
N LYS A 57 13.44 -29.46 3.15
CA LYS A 57 12.57 -30.63 3.26
C LYS A 57 12.17 -31.22 1.89
N GLY A 58 12.79 -30.78 0.80
CA GLY A 58 12.51 -31.23 -0.56
C GLY A 58 11.45 -30.43 -1.34
N GLY A 59 11.03 -29.29 -0.84
CA GLY A 59 10.22 -28.33 -1.58
C GLY A 59 11.04 -27.61 -2.67
N ASN A 60 10.35 -26.95 -3.59
CA ASN A 60 10.92 -26.08 -4.61
C ASN A 60 10.14 -24.76 -4.63
N ILE A 61 10.36 -23.94 -3.59
CA ILE A 61 9.75 -22.62 -3.47
C ILE A 61 10.75 -21.56 -3.93
N VAL A 62 10.31 -20.61 -4.73
CA VAL A 62 11.12 -19.53 -5.29
C VAL A 62 10.49 -18.18 -4.96
N ALA A 63 11.21 -17.36 -4.21
CA ALA A 63 10.80 -15.98 -3.96
C ALA A 63 11.13 -15.11 -5.18
N ARG A 64 10.19 -14.29 -5.61
CA ARG A 64 10.37 -13.28 -6.67
C ARG A 64 10.32 -11.90 -6.06
N ILE A 65 11.17 -11.02 -6.54
CA ILE A 65 11.21 -9.62 -6.12
C ILE A 65 10.99 -8.70 -7.33
N SER A 66 10.42 -7.53 -7.07
CA SER A 66 10.44 -6.45 -8.04
C SER A 66 11.87 -5.92 -8.17
N MET A 67 12.33 -5.68 -9.39
CA MET A 67 13.65 -5.08 -9.68
C MET A 67 13.67 -3.57 -9.46
N ARG A 68 12.57 -2.97 -9.08
CA ARG A 68 12.39 -1.55 -8.81
C ARG A 68 11.42 -1.35 -7.67
N GLY A 69 11.37 -0.14 -7.11
CA GLY A 69 10.35 0.25 -6.14
C GLY A 69 8.94 -0.05 -6.65
N THR A 70 8.11 -0.62 -5.79
CA THR A 70 6.69 -0.86 -6.05
C THR A 70 5.89 0.28 -5.44
N GLY A 71 5.03 0.91 -6.22
CA GLY A 71 4.19 2.01 -5.77
C GLY A 71 2.75 1.86 -6.21
N LEU A 72 1.86 2.53 -5.48
CA LEU A 72 0.45 2.66 -5.82
C LEU A 72 0.20 4.09 -6.31
N ILE A 73 -0.56 4.21 -7.41
CA ILE A 73 -1.01 5.52 -7.88
C ILE A 73 -2.24 5.92 -7.08
N LEU A 74 -2.12 6.99 -6.31
CA LEU A 74 -3.22 7.57 -5.55
C LEU A 74 -3.85 8.72 -6.31
N GLY A 75 -5.14 8.89 -6.13
CA GLY A 75 -5.87 10.00 -6.70
C GLY A 75 -7.35 9.95 -6.34
N ARG A 76 -8.07 11.02 -6.55
CA ARG A 76 -9.49 11.13 -6.15
C ARG A 76 -10.41 10.02 -6.68
N ARG A 77 -10.01 9.31 -7.72
CA ARG A 77 -10.76 8.17 -8.32
C ARG A 77 -10.19 6.81 -7.92
N ALA A 78 -9.13 6.79 -7.13
CA ALA A 78 -8.59 5.56 -6.60
C ALA A 78 -9.49 5.04 -5.46
N THR A 79 -9.47 3.72 -5.25
CA THR A 79 -10.22 3.07 -4.17
C THR A 79 -9.77 3.60 -2.81
N PHE A 80 -8.47 3.83 -2.66
CA PHE A 80 -7.87 4.42 -1.47
C PHE A 80 -7.05 5.66 -1.83
N HIS A 81 -7.20 6.69 -1.03
CA HIS A 81 -6.39 7.91 -1.02
C HIS A 81 -6.52 8.57 0.37
N PRO A 82 -5.72 9.57 0.74
CA PRO A 82 -5.68 10.11 2.10
C PRO A 82 -7.04 10.55 2.70
N PHE A 83 -8.03 10.82 1.87
CA PHE A 83 -9.36 11.26 2.33
C PHE A 83 -10.48 10.26 2.06
N SER A 84 -10.17 9.10 1.45
CA SER A 84 -11.19 8.19 0.92
C SER A 84 -12.17 7.65 1.98
N GLN A 85 -11.71 7.54 3.22
CA GLN A 85 -12.54 7.03 4.31
C GLN A 85 -13.22 8.13 5.14
N ARG A 86 -12.98 9.41 4.84
CA ARG A 86 -13.56 10.53 5.60
C ARG A 86 -15.02 10.77 5.22
N PRO A 87 -15.93 10.98 6.21
CA PRO A 87 -17.36 11.17 5.95
C PRO A 87 -17.68 12.26 4.92
N SER A 88 -17.02 13.41 5.03
CA SER A 88 -17.21 14.51 4.08
C SER A 88 -16.81 14.13 2.64
N TRP A 89 -15.74 13.35 2.48
CA TRP A 89 -15.37 12.85 1.16
C TRP A 89 -16.40 11.85 0.63
N LYS A 90 -16.81 10.88 1.44
CA LYS A 90 -17.82 9.89 1.05
C LYS A 90 -19.13 10.54 0.56
N ALA A 91 -19.53 11.66 1.17
CA ALA A 91 -20.72 12.40 0.78
C ALA A 91 -20.64 13.01 -0.63
N ILE A 92 -19.44 13.17 -1.19
CA ILE A 92 -19.23 13.77 -2.52
C ILE A 92 -18.53 12.85 -3.52
N ALA A 93 -18.06 11.67 -3.10
CA ALA A 93 -17.22 10.78 -3.90
C ALA A 93 -17.85 10.41 -5.26
N ASP A 94 -19.15 10.16 -5.29
CA ASP A 94 -19.90 9.78 -6.48
C ASP A 94 -20.43 10.95 -7.32
N LYS A 95 -20.21 12.19 -6.84
CA LYS A 95 -20.67 13.38 -7.57
C LYS A 95 -19.81 13.67 -8.81
N PRO A 96 -20.36 14.39 -9.82
CA PRO A 96 -19.58 14.91 -10.93
C PRO A 96 -18.40 15.74 -10.46
N TRP A 97 -17.28 15.71 -11.20
CA TRP A 97 -16.07 16.45 -10.82
C TRP A 97 -16.29 17.95 -10.58
N SER A 98 -17.17 18.56 -11.38
CA SER A 98 -17.53 19.98 -11.20
C SER A 98 -18.10 20.27 -9.81
N GLU A 99 -18.95 19.38 -9.28
CA GLU A 99 -19.54 19.52 -7.96
C GLU A 99 -18.51 19.21 -6.87
N GLN A 100 -17.75 18.10 -7.02
CA GLN A 100 -16.65 17.80 -6.09
C GLN A 100 -15.69 18.99 -5.95
N ARG A 101 -15.32 19.59 -7.08
CA ARG A 101 -14.43 20.75 -7.11
C ARG A 101 -15.01 21.96 -6.36
N GLN A 102 -16.31 22.22 -6.50
CA GLN A 102 -16.97 23.31 -5.76
C GLN A 102 -16.89 23.07 -4.25
N HIS A 103 -17.17 21.85 -3.79
CA HIS A 103 -17.01 21.50 -2.37
C HIS A 103 -15.57 21.65 -1.90
N LEU A 104 -14.59 21.18 -2.67
CA LEU A 104 -13.17 21.27 -2.32
C LEU A 104 -12.63 22.71 -2.36
N GLN A 105 -13.32 23.65 -3.04
CA GLN A 105 -12.98 25.07 -3.02
C GLN A 105 -13.64 25.84 -1.86
N ASP A 106 -14.66 25.25 -1.21
CA ASP A 106 -15.30 25.86 -0.03
C ASP A 106 -14.39 25.70 1.21
N PRO A 107 -13.94 26.80 1.83
CA PRO A 107 -13.09 26.75 3.01
C PRO A 107 -13.70 25.97 4.19
N SER A 108 -15.02 26.10 4.37
CA SER A 108 -15.73 25.42 5.46
C SER A 108 -15.75 23.89 5.25
N PHE A 109 -15.96 23.47 4.02
CA PHE A 109 -15.89 22.06 3.65
C PHE A 109 -14.46 21.52 3.81
N ARG A 110 -13.46 22.25 3.33
CA ARG A 110 -12.05 21.85 3.48
C ARG A 110 -11.66 21.71 4.96
N SER A 111 -12.00 22.70 5.79
CA SER A 111 -11.70 22.64 7.22
C SER A 111 -12.33 21.41 7.88
N ARG A 112 -13.58 21.10 7.57
CA ARG A 112 -14.26 19.91 8.07
C ARG A 112 -13.58 18.64 7.56
N LEU A 113 -13.35 18.51 6.26
CA LEU A 113 -12.68 17.36 5.67
C LEU A 113 -11.31 17.09 6.32
N LEU A 114 -10.53 18.14 6.56
CA LEU A 114 -9.20 18.03 7.18
C LEU A 114 -9.25 17.64 8.65
N SER A 115 -10.31 18.01 9.37
CA SER A 115 -10.48 17.69 10.80
C SER A 115 -11.06 16.28 11.05
N GLU A 116 -11.64 15.65 10.05
CA GLU A 116 -12.22 14.32 10.16
C GLU A 116 -11.16 13.23 10.23
N GLN A 117 -11.49 12.14 10.90
CA GLN A 117 -10.79 10.85 10.80
C GLN A 117 -11.54 9.92 9.86
N GLY A 118 -10.80 9.02 9.22
CA GLY A 118 -11.39 8.00 8.37
C GLY A 118 -12.28 7.03 9.17
N GLU A 119 -13.42 6.66 8.59
CA GLU A 119 -14.27 5.61 9.13
C GLU A 119 -13.69 4.23 8.82
N PRO A 120 -13.86 3.23 9.70
CA PRO A 120 -13.41 1.87 9.41
C PRO A 120 -14.01 1.32 8.11
N THR A 121 -13.18 0.62 7.33
CA THR A 121 -13.60 -0.02 6.08
C THR A 121 -14.47 -1.25 6.32
N GLY A 122 -14.39 -1.85 7.52
CA GLY A 122 -15.07 -3.10 7.85
C GLY A 122 -14.53 -4.32 7.07
N SER A 123 -13.33 -4.23 6.53
CA SER A 123 -12.70 -5.26 5.70
C SER A 123 -11.22 -5.44 6.06
N ASP A 124 -10.59 -6.50 5.51
CA ASP A 124 -9.16 -6.79 5.65
C ASP A 124 -8.27 -5.69 5.02
N LEU A 125 -8.88 -4.77 4.28
CA LEU A 125 -8.19 -3.64 3.67
C LEU A 125 -8.01 -2.43 4.61
N GLN A 126 -8.43 -2.54 5.89
CA GLN A 126 -8.31 -1.45 6.86
C GLN A 126 -6.87 -0.94 6.98
N LEU A 127 -5.91 -1.87 7.04
CA LEU A 127 -4.51 -1.53 7.16
C LEU A 127 -3.98 -0.72 5.95
N ILE A 128 -4.47 -1.02 4.75
CA ILE A 128 -4.14 -0.23 3.54
C ILE A 128 -4.77 1.15 3.61
N ALA A 129 -6.02 1.24 4.06
CA ALA A 129 -6.71 2.51 4.21
C ALA A 129 -5.98 3.42 5.21
N ASP A 130 -5.60 2.88 6.38
CA ASP A 130 -4.85 3.61 7.40
C ASP A 130 -3.48 4.08 6.90
N LEU A 131 -2.77 3.21 6.17
CA LEU A 131 -1.49 3.55 5.55
C LEU A 131 -1.65 4.70 4.54
N MET A 132 -2.69 4.66 3.71
CA MET A 132 -2.94 5.73 2.72
C MET A 132 -3.31 7.06 3.39
N GLU A 133 -3.96 7.03 4.53
CA GLU A 133 -4.35 8.24 5.27
C GLU A 133 -3.18 8.88 6.02
N THR A 134 -2.16 8.11 6.43
CA THR A 134 -1.14 8.58 7.38
C THR A 134 0.28 8.60 6.82
N ALA A 135 0.61 7.79 5.82
CA ALA A 135 1.99 7.60 5.38
C ALA A 135 2.44 8.66 4.35
N PHE A 136 2.31 9.94 4.66
CA PHE A 136 2.70 11.03 3.77
C PHE A 136 4.21 11.09 3.49
N SER A 137 5.03 10.51 4.35
CA SER A 137 6.48 10.32 4.11
C SER A 137 6.81 9.37 2.96
N MET A 138 5.84 8.55 2.55
CA MET A 138 5.94 7.59 1.45
C MET A 138 5.10 7.99 0.23
N GLN A 139 4.48 9.15 0.25
CA GLN A 139 3.65 9.68 -0.84
C GLN A 139 4.40 10.81 -1.55
N TYR A 140 4.31 10.81 -2.88
CA TYR A 140 5.05 11.72 -3.75
C TYR A 140 4.13 12.28 -4.84
N GLU A 141 4.32 13.53 -5.21
CA GLU A 141 3.59 14.12 -6.34
C GLU A 141 4.00 13.47 -7.65
N MET A 142 3.01 13.05 -8.42
CA MET A 142 3.21 12.46 -9.75
C MET A 142 3.15 13.56 -10.82
N LEU A 143 4.23 14.30 -10.98
CA LEU A 143 4.39 15.35 -11.98
C LEU A 143 4.99 14.81 -13.29
N PRO A 144 4.87 15.54 -14.41
CA PRO A 144 5.61 15.19 -15.64
C PRO A 144 7.11 15.06 -15.38
N GLY A 145 7.70 13.95 -15.80
CA GLY A 145 9.09 13.62 -15.51
C GLY A 145 9.31 13.00 -14.13
N PHE A 146 8.27 12.47 -13.50
CA PHE A 146 8.35 11.78 -12.21
C PHE A 146 9.46 10.73 -12.20
N ASN A 147 10.29 10.77 -11.15
CA ASN A 147 11.32 9.77 -10.90
C ASN A 147 10.72 8.60 -10.11
N TYR A 148 10.95 7.36 -10.57
CA TYR A 148 10.51 6.16 -9.85
C TYR A 148 11.28 5.88 -8.56
N GLU A 149 12.39 6.57 -8.35
CA GLU A 149 13.19 6.52 -7.12
C GLU A 149 13.27 7.94 -6.51
N PRO A 150 12.14 8.51 -6.03
CA PRO A 150 12.16 9.83 -5.42
C PRO A 150 12.94 9.79 -4.11
N THR A 151 13.59 10.91 -3.78
CA THR A 151 14.27 11.02 -2.47
C THR A 151 13.28 11.35 -1.36
N ALA A 152 13.66 11.09 -0.10
CA ALA A 152 12.78 11.35 1.04
C ALA A 152 12.34 12.83 1.13
N GLU A 153 13.19 13.75 0.71
CA GLU A 153 12.91 15.21 0.69
C GLU A 153 11.80 15.57 -0.30
N GLN A 154 11.52 14.71 -1.27
CA GLN A 154 10.47 14.93 -2.26
C GLN A 154 9.10 14.43 -1.80
N SER A 155 9.01 13.81 -0.62
CA SER A 155 7.75 13.33 -0.06
C SER A 155 6.78 14.47 0.23
N ILE A 156 5.48 14.15 0.23
CA ILE A 156 4.42 15.11 0.61
C ILE A 156 4.68 15.67 2.01
N GLU A 157 5.10 14.82 2.96
CA GLU A 157 5.43 15.26 4.32
C GLU A 157 6.52 16.34 4.34
N GLN A 158 7.65 16.12 3.65
CA GLN A 158 8.76 17.07 3.63
C GLN A 158 8.41 18.37 2.88
N ARG A 159 7.63 18.26 1.81
CA ARG A 159 7.14 19.42 1.07
C ARG A 159 6.16 20.26 1.89
N ALA A 160 5.26 19.61 2.61
CA ALA A 160 4.34 20.26 3.53
C ALA A 160 5.08 21.01 4.65
N LEU A 161 6.08 20.34 5.25
CA LEU A 161 6.95 20.96 6.26
C LEU A 161 7.66 22.20 5.72
N ALA A 162 8.22 22.13 4.52
CA ALA A 162 8.85 23.28 3.88
C ALA A 162 7.88 24.41 3.55
N ALA A 163 6.60 24.09 3.29
CA ALA A 163 5.54 25.06 3.05
C ALA A 163 4.90 25.62 4.35
N GLY A 164 5.24 25.08 5.52
CA GLY A 164 4.69 25.49 6.81
C GLY A 164 3.24 25.09 7.04
N VAL A 165 2.79 23.99 6.41
CA VAL A 165 1.44 23.42 6.52
C VAL A 165 1.50 21.96 6.93
N THR A 166 0.36 21.36 7.30
CA THR A 166 0.29 19.93 7.53
C THR A 166 0.32 19.15 6.19
N ALA A 167 0.72 17.89 6.23
CA ALA A 167 0.77 17.05 5.02
C ALA A 167 -0.62 16.85 4.37
N ALA A 168 -1.68 16.89 5.16
CA ALA A 168 -3.04 16.79 4.65
C ALA A 168 -3.56 18.12 4.03
N GLU A 169 -3.00 19.25 4.42
CA GLU A 169 -3.32 20.57 3.85
C GLU A 169 -2.57 20.83 2.54
N TYR A 170 -1.35 20.29 2.43
CA TYR A 170 -0.51 20.40 1.24
C TYR A 170 -1.13 19.71 0.04
#